data_ca55f1965794fb29271f5fbcc4d43833
#
_entry.id   ca55f1965794fb29271f5fbcc4d43833
#
_cell.length_a   1.000
_cell.length_b   1.000
_cell.length_c   1.000
_cell.angle_alpha   90.00
_cell.angle_beta   90.00
_cell.angle_gamma   90.00
#
_symmetry.space_group_name_H-M   'P 1'
#
loop_
_entity.id
_entity.type
_entity.pdbx_description
1 polymer ?
#
loop_
_entity_poly.entity_id
_entity_poly.type
_entity_poly.pdbx_seq_one_letter_code
_entity_poly.pdbx_strand_id
1 'polypeptide(L)'
;MKLIIAIQSASDIITNSSSEVFLCQNNTTMSIQELKDFLYEYNRSNQFTGDWETWQKMSQEERNNYDMGGGMGGFLEVCSYDELDDDYWLKKLINECYDNPKQYLVVDTDWCHKATINWIIENLNAVNTEDL
;
A
#
# COMPACT_ATOMS: atom_id res chain seq x y z
N MET A 1 -15.11 14.70 -4.95
CA MET A 1 -14.17 13.68 -4.44
C MET A 1 -14.45 12.33 -5.02
N LYS A 2 -15.64 11.79 -4.76
CA LYS A 2 -15.99 10.46 -5.28
C LYS A 2 -15.98 10.39 -6.79
N LEU A 3 -16.31 11.48 -7.46
CA LEU A 3 -16.27 11.52 -8.90
C LEU A 3 -14.86 11.28 -9.43
N ILE A 4 -13.86 11.86 -8.77
CA ILE A 4 -12.47 11.69 -9.19
C ILE A 4 -12.03 10.24 -8.96
N ILE A 5 -12.44 9.65 -7.85
CA ILE A 5 -12.17 8.24 -7.59
C ILE A 5 -12.79 7.38 -8.69
N ALA A 6 -14.02 7.66 -9.05
CA ALA A 6 -14.72 6.91 -10.07
C ALA A 6 -14.01 6.99 -11.43
N ILE A 7 -13.53 8.19 -11.79
CA ILE A 7 -12.78 8.38 -13.02
C ILE A 7 -11.48 7.58 -12.99
N GLN A 8 -10.77 7.68 -11.88
CA GLN A 8 -9.50 7.00 -11.73
C GLN A 8 -9.66 5.50 -11.81
N SER A 9 -10.69 4.98 -11.19
CA SER A 9 -10.93 3.55 -11.15
C SER A 9 -11.83 3.05 -12.26
N ALA A 10 -12.12 3.88 -13.26
CA ALA A 10 -13.01 3.46 -14.34
C ALA A 10 -12.54 2.19 -15.02
N SER A 11 -11.24 2.04 -15.20
CA SER A 11 -10.66 0.81 -15.73
C SER A 11 -10.60 -0.28 -14.67
N ASP A 12 -10.54 0.10 -13.40
CA ASP A 12 -10.38 -0.84 -12.30
C ASP A 12 -11.70 -1.45 -11.85
N ILE A 13 -12.80 -0.76 -12.08
CA ILE A 13 -14.13 -1.24 -11.69
C ILE A 13 -14.37 -2.65 -12.22
N ILE A 14 -13.88 -2.92 -13.42
CA ILE A 14 -14.07 -4.21 -14.06
C ILE A 14 -13.21 -5.28 -13.41
N THR A 15 -12.01 -4.91 -12.95
CA THR A 15 -11.02 -5.88 -12.50
C THR A 15 -10.76 -5.86 -11.02
N ASN A 16 -11.06 -4.75 -10.34
CA ASN A 16 -10.67 -4.52 -8.95
C ASN A 16 -11.80 -4.01 -8.08
N SER A 17 -12.95 -4.66 -8.16
CA SER A 17 -14.06 -4.31 -7.28
C SER A 17 -13.70 -4.54 -5.81
N SER A 18 -12.65 -5.33 -5.53
CA SER A 18 -12.17 -5.62 -4.19
C SER A 18 -10.96 -4.75 -3.80
N SER A 19 -10.52 -3.88 -4.68
CA SER A 19 -9.36 -3.03 -4.42
C SER A 19 -9.72 -1.87 -3.50
N GLU A 20 -8.81 -1.51 -2.63
CA GLU A 20 -8.96 -0.40 -1.70
C GLU A 20 -7.72 0.48 -1.74
N VAL A 21 -7.95 1.79 -1.67
CA VAL A 21 -6.86 2.77 -1.69
C VAL A 21 -6.86 3.50 -0.36
N PHE A 22 -5.69 3.52 0.28
CA PHE A 22 -5.53 4.16 1.58
C PHE A 22 -4.55 5.32 1.50
N LEU A 23 -4.90 6.41 2.16
CA LEU A 23 -3.98 7.51 2.40
C LEU A 23 -3.32 7.28 3.75
N CYS A 24 -2.00 7.23 3.77
CA CYS A 24 -1.22 6.89 4.95
C CYS A 24 -0.23 8.01 5.29
N GLN A 25 0.05 8.13 6.58
CA GLN A 25 1.08 9.04 7.07
C GLN A 25 2.24 8.23 7.65
N ASN A 26 3.45 8.56 7.26
CA ASN A 26 4.62 7.89 7.83
C ASN A 26 4.87 8.37 9.26
N ASN A 27 4.36 7.63 10.20
CA ASN A 27 4.54 7.88 11.64
C ASN A 27 5.67 7.04 12.23
N THR A 28 6.45 6.38 11.37
CA THR A 28 7.55 5.51 11.80
C THR A 28 8.87 6.26 11.77
N THR A 29 9.91 5.62 12.28
CA THR A 29 11.26 6.15 12.18
C THR A 29 11.93 5.80 10.85
N MET A 30 11.26 4.99 10.03
CA MET A 30 11.76 4.63 8.70
C MET A 30 11.62 5.80 7.73
N SER A 31 12.53 5.86 6.76
CA SER A 31 12.33 6.75 5.62
C SER A 31 11.17 6.23 4.77
N ILE A 32 10.67 7.04 3.87
CA ILE A 32 9.61 6.61 2.95
C ILE A 32 10.05 5.39 2.15
N GLN A 33 11.28 5.38 1.66
CA GLN A 33 11.77 4.24 0.88
C GLN A 33 11.87 2.97 1.73
N GLU A 34 12.37 3.10 2.94
CA GLU A 34 12.43 1.96 3.87
C GLU A 34 11.04 1.44 4.20
N LEU A 35 10.09 2.34 4.40
CA LEU A 35 8.71 1.97 4.69
C LEU A 35 8.06 1.24 3.52
N LYS A 36 8.30 1.72 2.29
CA LYS A 36 7.82 1.03 1.09
C LYS A 36 8.36 -0.39 1.03
N ASP A 37 9.66 -0.53 1.20
CA ASP A 37 10.32 -1.84 1.14
C ASP A 37 9.77 -2.76 2.24
N PHE A 38 9.58 -2.22 3.43
CA PHE A 38 9.01 -2.97 4.53
C PHE A 38 7.59 -3.46 4.21
N LEU A 39 6.75 -2.59 3.66
CA LEU A 39 5.36 -2.97 3.37
C LEU A 39 5.29 -4.09 2.34
N TYR A 40 6.11 -4.04 1.31
CA TYR A 40 6.16 -5.12 0.33
C TYR A 40 6.62 -6.43 0.95
N GLU A 41 7.67 -6.39 1.76
CA GLU A 41 8.19 -7.58 2.42
C GLU A 41 7.23 -8.14 3.46
N TYR A 42 6.60 -7.26 4.23
CA TYR A 42 5.62 -7.66 5.22
C TYR A 42 4.43 -8.36 4.56
N ASN A 43 3.97 -7.80 3.45
CA ASN A 43 2.88 -8.39 2.70
C ASN A 43 3.25 -9.77 2.18
N ARG A 44 4.46 -9.91 1.63
CA ARG A 44 4.96 -11.21 1.16
C ARG A 44 5.04 -12.21 2.30
N SER A 45 5.54 -11.79 3.45
CA SER A 45 5.66 -12.68 4.60
C SER A 45 4.31 -13.27 5.01
N ASN A 46 3.29 -12.45 5.06
CA ASN A 46 1.96 -12.91 5.42
C ASN A 46 1.33 -13.79 4.36
N GLN A 47 1.66 -13.52 3.11
CA GLN A 47 1.14 -14.28 1.98
C GLN A 47 1.73 -15.69 1.91
N PHE A 48 3.00 -15.83 2.20
CA PHE A 48 3.72 -17.10 1.98
C PHE A 48 3.97 -17.89 3.27
N THR A 49 4.28 -17.24 4.36
CA THR A 49 4.59 -17.93 5.61
C THR A 49 3.58 -17.67 6.72
N GLY A 50 2.77 -16.61 6.55
CA GLY A 50 1.81 -16.19 7.57
C GLY A 50 2.46 -15.57 8.81
N ASP A 51 3.77 -15.39 8.81
CA ASP A 51 4.49 -14.96 9.99
C ASP A 51 5.74 -14.17 9.63
N TRP A 52 5.80 -12.91 10.10
CA TRP A 52 6.92 -12.02 9.84
C TRP A 52 8.24 -12.56 10.39
N GLU A 53 8.22 -13.15 11.58
CA GLU A 53 9.44 -13.67 12.18
C GLU A 53 10.04 -14.81 11.36
N THR A 54 9.20 -15.71 10.88
CA THR A 54 9.65 -16.81 10.02
C THR A 54 10.26 -16.26 8.74
N TRP A 55 9.59 -15.29 8.13
CA TRP A 55 10.08 -14.67 6.91
C TRP A 55 11.44 -14.01 7.10
N GLN A 56 11.63 -13.30 8.21
CA GLN A 56 12.91 -12.64 8.49
C GLN A 56 14.08 -13.61 8.63
N LYS A 57 13.80 -14.81 9.11
CA LYS A 57 14.83 -15.82 9.30
C LYS A 57 15.22 -16.53 8.01
N MET A 58 14.45 -16.34 6.96
CA MET A 58 14.71 -16.98 5.67
C MET A 58 15.78 -16.23 4.90
N SER A 59 16.57 -16.98 4.13
CA SER A 59 17.53 -16.38 3.22
C SER A 59 16.79 -15.77 2.02
N GLN A 60 17.48 -14.92 1.27
CA GLN A 60 16.91 -14.35 0.06
C GLN A 60 16.55 -15.43 -0.95
N GLU A 61 17.39 -16.47 -1.04
CA GLU A 61 17.13 -17.60 -1.91
C GLU A 61 15.84 -18.32 -1.54
N GLU A 62 15.65 -18.58 -0.25
CA GLU A 62 14.42 -19.22 0.23
C GLU A 62 13.19 -18.37 -0.09
N ARG A 63 13.28 -17.06 0.12
CA ARG A 63 12.18 -16.15 -0.18
C ARG A 63 11.87 -16.15 -1.67
N ASN A 64 12.88 -16.16 -2.50
CA ASN A 64 12.72 -16.18 -3.96
C ASN A 64 12.01 -17.44 -4.44
N ASN A 65 12.20 -18.56 -3.77
CA ASN A 65 11.53 -19.81 -4.13
C ASN A 65 10.01 -19.70 -4.03
N TYR A 66 9.51 -18.92 -3.05
CA TYR A 66 8.07 -18.69 -2.95
C TYR A 66 7.57 -17.85 -4.13
N ASP A 67 8.33 -16.84 -4.50
CA ASP A 67 7.95 -15.98 -5.63
C ASP A 67 7.89 -16.75 -6.94
N MET A 68 8.79 -17.70 -7.12
CA MET A 68 8.83 -18.51 -8.31
C MET A 68 7.63 -19.43 -8.45
N GLY A 69 6.98 -19.74 -7.34
CA GLY A 69 5.73 -20.47 -7.37
C GLY A 69 4.59 -19.68 -8.00
N GLY A 70 4.80 -18.42 -8.16
CA GLY A 70 3.96 -17.49 -8.90
C GLY A 70 2.50 -17.48 -8.52
N GLY A 71 1.79 -16.58 -9.13
CA GLY A 71 0.36 -16.65 -9.13
C GLY A 71 -0.33 -16.44 -7.81
N MET A 72 0.34 -15.95 -6.84
CA MET A 72 -0.35 -15.62 -5.60
C MET A 72 -1.18 -14.39 -5.82
N GLY A 73 -2.45 -14.55 -5.62
CA GLY A 73 -3.42 -13.52 -5.88
C GLY A 73 -3.15 -12.27 -5.07
N GLY A 74 -3.70 -11.22 -5.57
CA GLY A 74 -3.65 -9.97 -4.88
C GLY A 74 -2.56 -9.06 -5.41
N PHE A 75 -2.78 -7.81 -5.18
CA PHE A 75 -1.90 -6.78 -5.66
C PHE A 75 -1.68 -5.76 -4.56
N LEU A 76 -0.47 -5.24 -4.52
CA LEU A 76 -0.09 -4.20 -3.58
C LEU A 76 0.80 -3.21 -4.31
N GLU A 77 0.43 -1.94 -4.25
CA GLU A 77 1.25 -0.87 -4.77
C GLU A 77 1.36 0.24 -3.72
N VAL A 78 2.58 0.60 -3.41
CA VAL A 78 2.86 1.66 -2.44
C VAL A 78 3.56 2.80 -3.17
N CYS A 79 2.93 3.97 -3.17
CA CYS A 79 3.47 5.16 -3.84
C CYS A 79 3.75 6.26 -2.83
N SER A 80 4.97 6.79 -2.87
CA SER A 80 5.29 7.98 -2.10
C SER A 80 4.64 9.21 -2.74
N TYR A 81 4.57 10.31 -1.98
CA TYR A 81 4.04 11.55 -2.51
C TYR A 81 4.73 11.97 -3.82
N ASP A 82 6.04 11.83 -3.90
CA ASP A 82 6.80 12.23 -5.08
C ASP A 82 6.53 11.34 -6.30
N GLU A 83 6.06 10.12 -6.08
CA GLU A 83 5.75 9.19 -7.17
C GLU A 83 4.35 9.39 -7.75
N LEU A 84 3.50 10.16 -7.07
CA LEU A 84 2.14 10.41 -7.54
C LEU A 84 2.15 11.41 -8.68
N ASP A 85 1.25 11.22 -9.65
CA ASP A 85 1.08 12.16 -10.75
C ASP A 85 0.57 13.49 -10.22
N ASP A 86 1.04 14.58 -10.82
CA ASP A 86 0.67 15.93 -10.37
C ASP A 86 -0.82 16.22 -10.47
N ASP A 87 -1.49 15.59 -11.41
CA ASP A 87 -2.93 15.77 -11.59
C ASP A 87 -3.78 14.75 -10.81
N TYR A 88 -3.13 13.87 -10.07
CA TYR A 88 -3.84 12.91 -9.24
C TYR A 88 -4.50 13.64 -8.06
N TRP A 89 -5.78 13.40 -7.86
CA TRP A 89 -6.56 14.14 -6.87
C TRP A 89 -6.04 14.00 -5.44
N LEU A 90 -5.51 12.81 -5.09
CA LEU A 90 -4.94 12.60 -3.76
C LEU A 90 -3.68 13.43 -3.55
N LYS A 91 -2.85 13.59 -4.57
CA LYS A 91 -1.66 14.44 -4.47
C LYS A 91 -2.05 15.88 -4.19
N LYS A 92 -3.06 16.37 -4.87
CA LYS A 92 -3.58 17.71 -4.66
C LYS A 92 -4.15 17.87 -3.27
N LEU A 93 -4.91 16.88 -2.80
CA LEU A 93 -5.48 16.88 -1.47
C LEU A 93 -4.39 16.94 -0.40
N ILE A 94 -3.37 16.09 -0.53
CA ILE A 94 -2.26 16.07 0.40
C ILE A 94 -1.56 17.41 0.46
N ASN A 95 -1.31 17.99 -0.69
CA ASN A 95 -0.62 19.26 -0.79
C ASN A 95 -1.42 20.41 -0.17
N GLU A 96 -2.74 20.38 -0.30
CA GLU A 96 -3.61 21.42 0.24
C GLU A 96 -3.88 21.29 1.72
N CYS A 97 -3.96 20.06 2.23
CA CYS A 97 -4.45 19.79 3.57
C CYS A 97 -3.36 19.57 4.61
N TYR A 98 -2.14 19.30 4.18
CA TYR A 98 -1.09 18.89 5.11
C TYR A 98 0.17 19.73 4.95
N ASP A 99 0.79 20.06 6.09
CA ASP A 99 1.99 20.91 6.12
C ASP A 99 3.23 20.21 5.59
N ASN A 100 3.27 18.89 5.70
CA ASN A 100 4.44 18.13 5.28
C ASN A 100 4.01 16.99 4.33
N PRO A 101 3.74 17.34 3.06
CA PRO A 101 3.20 16.36 2.10
C PRO A 101 4.10 15.13 1.92
N LYS A 102 5.41 15.30 2.06
CA LYS A 102 6.35 14.20 1.82
C LYS A 102 6.30 13.11 2.87
N GLN A 103 5.58 13.32 3.97
CA GLN A 103 5.34 12.29 4.96
C GLN A 103 4.24 11.30 4.54
N TYR A 104 3.56 11.59 3.47
CA TYR A 104 2.39 10.82 3.07
C TYR A 104 2.71 9.84 1.96
N LEU A 105 1.99 8.74 1.95
CA LEU A 105 2.08 7.73 0.90
C LEU A 105 0.68 7.17 0.65
N VAL A 106 0.52 6.59 -0.53
CA VAL A 106 -0.75 5.98 -0.94
C VAL A 106 -0.53 4.49 -1.10
N VAL A 107 -1.36 3.70 -0.46
CA VAL A 107 -1.32 2.24 -0.55
C VAL A 107 -2.57 1.76 -1.26
N ASP A 108 -2.37 1.12 -2.41
CA ASP A 108 -3.44 0.54 -3.20
C ASP A 108 -3.28 -0.98 -3.12
N THR A 109 -4.31 -1.66 -2.63
CA THR A 109 -4.20 -3.08 -2.36
C THR A 109 -5.54 -3.79 -2.45
N ASP A 110 -5.49 -5.09 -2.64
CA ASP A 110 -6.68 -5.93 -2.59
C ASP A 110 -7.13 -6.13 -1.15
N TRP A 111 -8.43 -6.25 -0.98
CA TRP A 111 -9.03 -6.49 0.34
C TRP A 111 -8.50 -7.76 1.00
N CYS A 112 -8.00 -8.71 0.22
CA CYS A 112 -7.49 -9.98 0.76
C CYS A 112 -6.18 -9.83 1.53
N HIS A 113 -5.47 -8.71 1.36
CA HIS A 113 -4.25 -8.44 2.10
C HIS A 113 -4.54 -7.84 3.48
N LYS A 114 -5.34 -8.54 4.25
CA LYS A 114 -5.85 -8.02 5.54
C LYS A 114 -4.76 -7.69 6.55
N ALA A 115 -3.71 -8.50 6.60
CA ALA A 115 -2.63 -8.26 7.56
C ALA A 115 -1.94 -6.94 7.26
N THR A 116 -1.66 -6.68 5.99
CA THR A 116 -1.05 -5.41 5.55
C THR A 116 -1.98 -4.24 5.81
N ILE A 117 -3.26 -4.39 5.48
CA ILE A 117 -4.26 -3.34 5.72
C ILE A 117 -4.34 -3.02 7.21
N ASN A 118 -4.41 -4.04 8.06
CA ASN A 118 -4.47 -3.82 9.51
C ASN A 118 -3.21 -3.12 10.01
N TRP A 119 -2.05 -3.51 9.48
CA TRP A 119 -0.80 -2.89 9.89
C TRP A 119 -0.76 -1.40 9.57
N ILE A 120 -1.17 -1.01 8.36
CA ILE A 120 -1.15 0.40 7.98
C ILE A 120 -2.21 1.22 8.74
N ILE A 121 -3.35 0.63 9.05
CA ILE A 121 -4.36 1.30 9.87
C ILE A 121 -3.81 1.56 11.27
N GLU A 122 -3.16 0.59 11.87
CA GLU A 122 -2.64 0.70 13.22
C GLU A 122 -1.41 1.60 13.33
N ASN A 123 -0.57 1.63 12.31
CA ASN A 123 0.75 2.28 12.40
C ASN A 123 0.87 3.54 11.56
N LEU A 124 0.09 3.69 10.52
CA LEU A 124 0.23 4.80 9.58
C LEU A 124 -1.02 5.67 9.50
N ASN A 125 -1.93 5.51 10.45
CA ASN A 125 -3.21 6.25 10.44
C ASN A 125 -3.92 6.18 9.09
N ALA A 126 -3.88 5.02 8.47
CA ALA A 126 -4.43 4.85 7.13
C ALA A 126 -5.93 5.16 7.11
N VAL A 127 -6.32 5.93 6.10
CA VAL A 127 -7.72 6.28 5.87
C VAL A 127 -8.11 5.77 4.49
N ASN A 128 -9.19 5.01 4.43
CA ASN A 128 -9.72 4.59 3.13
C ASN A 128 -10.17 5.82 2.37
N THR A 129 -9.71 5.97 1.14
CA THR A 129 -9.98 7.17 0.35
C THR A 129 -11.47 7.36 0.04
N GLU A 130 -12.25 6.31 0.12
CA GLU A 130 -13.70 6.42 -0.02
C GLU A 130 -14.34 7.22 1.11
N ASP A 131 -13.66 7.32 2.23
CA ASP A 131 -14.14 8.08 3.39
C ASP A 131 -13.73 9.55 3.37
N LEU A 132 -12.98 9.96 2.38
CA LEU A 132 -12.54 11.35 2.25
C LEU A 132 -13.57 12.25 1.56
#